data_1a468b572bcc2fee45f673d1a8fce8be
#
_entry.id   1a468b572bcc2fee45f673d1a8fce8be
#
_cell.length_a   1.000
_cell.length_b   1.000
_cell.length_c   1.000
_cell.angle_alpha   90.00
_cell.angle_beta   90.00
_cell.angle_gamma   90.00
#
_symmetry.space_group_name_H-M   'P 1'
#
loop_
_entity.id
_entity.type
_entity.pdbx_description
1 polymer ?
#
loop_
_entity_poly.entity_id
_entity_poly.type
_entity_poly.pdbx_seq_one_letter_code
_entity_poly.pdbx_strand_id
1 'polypeptide(L)'
;DFRIESNTYTHAFMLQGSDGFVGLGINAPLDLLHLRGGGANDSAGAPIIRMQKLSGGAVDDGQTIGGMSFGTNDDGVDSGAYKERAKIIAESQNTSSGTRLEFWTGNSNAAIAERVRIVADGTVVAPIGVCLGTAIDGAAAANTLDDYEEGTWTPALTFGGNAVSLATSTNVGFYTKIGNFVHICFRTVLSDKGSSSGNAAIGGLPFTVGNSTGNFGGANINFSQNWTNDDPTPLSGEHNQLVMDSNTVLIQFRRIATNGGFNSTTNAHFTNTTDLIITGQYRV
;
A
#
# COMPACT_ATOMS: atom_id res chain seq x y z
N ASP A 1 -24.75 -11.35 47.73
CA ASP A 1 -24.33 -12.13 46.55
C ASP A 1 -25.50 -12.98 46.04
N PHE A 2 -25.72 -12.93 44.77
CA PHE A 2 -26.63 -13.88 44.08
C PHE A 2 -25.80 -14.82 43.20
N ARG A 3 -26.05 -16.13 43.29
CA ARG A 3 -25.31 -17.12 42.50
C ARG A 3 -26.24 -18.23 41.96
N ILE A 4 -25.89 -18.71 40.79
CA ILE A 4 -26.47 -19.93 40.19
C ILE A 4 -25.33 -20.94 40.03
N GLU A 5 -25.59 -22.16 40.47
CA GLU A 5 -24.63 -23.26 40.42
C GLU A 5 -25.06 -24.26 39.34
N SER A 6 -24.11 -25.00 38.80
CA SER A 6 -24.34 -26.18 37.96
C SER A 6 -23.66 -27.40 38.55
N ASN A 7 -23.95 -28.60 38.06
CA ASN A 7 -23.33 -29.80 38.54
C ASN A 7 -21.80 -29.83 38.42
N THR A 8 -21.23 -28.96 37.60
CA THR A 8 -19.80 -28.94 37.32
C THR A 8 -19.14 -27.63 37.83
N TYR A 9 -19.91 -26.55 37.91
CA TYR A 9 -19.40 -25.24 38.31
C TYR A 9 -20.21 -24.70 39.49
N THR A 10 -19.55 -24.53 40.63
CA THR A 10 -20.14 -23.95 41.84
C THR A 10 -20.50 -22.48 41.70
N HIS A 11 -20.03 -21.83 40.65
CA HIS A 11 -20.28 -20.42 40.35
C HIS A 11 -20.53 -20.25 38.84
N ALA A 12 -21.56 -20.92 38.30
CA ALA A 12 -21.93 -20.78 36.88
C ALA A 12 -22.34 -19.33 36.55
N PHE A 13 -23.04 -18.67 37.47
CA PHE A 13 -23.31 -17.23 37.45
C PHE A 13 -23.13 -16.67 38.87
N MET A 14 -22.45 -15.55 39.02
CA MET A 14 -22.22 -14.86 40.27
C MET A 14 -22.49 -13.38 40.06
N LEU A 15 -23.32 -12.78 40.93
CA LEU A 15 -23.41 -11.34 41.12
C LEU A 15 -22.85 -11.03 42.52
N GLN A 16 -21.71 -10.34 42.54
CA GLN A 16 -21.01 -9.99 43.76
C GLN A 16 -21.68 -8.73 44.42
N GLY A 17 -22.14 -8.86 45.66
CA GLY A 17 -22.92 -7.83 46.29
C GLY A 17 -22.11 -6.59 46.75
N SER A 18 -20.79 -6.74 46.91
CA SER A 18 -19.92 -5.65 47.39
C SER A 18 -19.65 -4.56 46.31
N ASP A 19 -19.62 -4.93 45.05
CA ASP A 19 -19.20 -4.07 43.93
C ASP A 19 -20.08 -4.21 42.66
N GLY A 20 -21.01 -5.17 42.66
CA GLY A 20 -21.94 -5.39 41.56
C GLY A 20 -21.32 -6.09 40.37
N PHE A 21 -20.15 -6.71 40.53
CA PHE A 21 -19.49 -7.43 39.42
C PHE A 21 -20.19 -8.74 39.09
N VAL A 22 -20.24 -9.07 37.80
CA VAL A 22 -20.82 -10.30 37.29
C VAL A 22 -19.70 -11.26 36.87
N GLY A 23 -19.72 -12.42 37.46
CA GLY A 23 -18.84 -13.55 37.11
C GLY A 23 -19.59 -14.67 36.40
N LEU A 24 -19.06 -15.19 35.33
CA LEU A 24 -19.50 -16.45 34.71
C LEU A 24 -18.36 -17.47 34.82
N GLY A 25 -18.57 -18.51 35.60
CA GLY A 25 -17.55 -19.54 35.88
C GLY A 25 -16.50 -19.11 36.92
N ILE A 26 -16.73 -18.05 37.69
CA ILE A 26 -15.80 -17.53 38.71
C ILE A 26 -16.55 -16.98 39.91
N ASN A 27 -15.98 -17.18 41.11
CA ASN A 27 -16.55 -16.75 42.39
C ASN A 27 -16.03 -15.39 42.91
N ALA A 28 -14.96 -14.88 42.32
CA ALA A 28 -14.38 -13.57 42.65
C ALA A 28 -14.09 -12.83 41.34
N PRO A 29 -15.10 -12.22 40.73
CA PRO A 29 -14.89 -11.42 39.53
C PRO A 29 -14.02 -10.19 39.84
N LEU A 30 -13.14 -9.85 38.91
CA LEU A 30 -12.20 -8.73 39.04
C LEU A 30 -12.65 -7.49 38.23
N ASP A 31 -13.72 -7.65 37.44
CA ASP A 31 -14.28 -6.60 36.59
C ASP A 31 -15.81 -6.71 36.54
N LEU A 32 -16.48 -5.67 36.03
CA LEU A 32 -17.95 -5.62 35.86
C LEU A 32 -18.53 -6.87 35.19
N LEU A 33 -17.79 -7.45 34.26
CA LEU A 33 -18.10 -8.74 33.65
C LEU A 33 -16.82 -9.57 33.52
N HIS A 34 -16.70 -10.63 34.30
CA HIS A 34 -15.58 -11.56 34.28
C HIS A 34 -16.03 -12.93 33.81
N LEU A 35 -15.50 -13.39 32.68
CA LEU A 35 -15.75 -14.72 32.11
C LEU A 35 -14.55 -15.63 32.40
N ARG A 36 -14.77 -16.76 33.05
CA ARG A 36 -13.75 -17.77 33.30
C ARG A 36 -14.23 -19.11 32.78
N GLY A 37 -13.44 -19.74 31.91
CA GLY A 37 -13.64 -21.10 31.43
C GLY A 37 -12.37 -21.95 31.62
N GLY A 38 -12.51 -23.25 31.39
CA GLY A 38 -11.39 -24.19 31.39
C GLY A 38 -10.86 -24.58 32.77
N GLY A 39 -10.19 -25.74 32.82
CA GLY A 39 -9.34 -26.19 33.93
C GLY A 39 -7.87 -25.87 33.67
N ALA A 40 -7.00 -26.09 34.66
CA ALA A 40 -5.56 -25.99 34.48
C ALA A 40 -5.11 -26.95 33.35
N ASN A 41 -4.50 -26.44 32.32
CA ASN A 41 -3.95 -27.17 31.17
C ASN A 41 -4.97 -27.69 30.12
N ASP A 42 -6.22 -27.23 30.12
CA ASP A 42 -7.21 -27.64 29.13
C ASP A 42 -7.50 -26.50 28.14
N SER A 43 -7.11 -26.70 26.88
CA SER A 43 -7.42 -25.76 25.77
C SER A 43 -8.89 -25.84 25.30
N ALA A 44 -9.63 -26.86 25.73
CA ALA A 44 -11.01 -27.09 25.29
C ALA A 44 -12.04 -26.21 26.01
N GLY A 45 -11.68 -25.53 27.06
CA GLY A 45 -12.59 -24.74 27.90
C GLY A 45 -12.35 -23.24 27.93
N ALA A 46 -11.59 -22.66 26.96
CA ALA A 46 -11.38 -21.24 26.91
C ALA A 46 -12.71 -20.47 26.76
N PRO A 47 -12.95 -19.37 27.52
CA PRO A 47 -14.18 -18.61 27.41
C PRO A 47 -14.26 -17.93 26.06
N ILE A 48 -15.37 -18.10 25.35
CA ILE A 48 -15.65 -17.46 24.07
C ILE A 48 -17.00 -16.73 24.18
N ILE A 49 -17.02 -15.46 23.82
CA ILE A 49 -18.26 -14.72 23.61
C ILE A 49 -18.71 -14.97 22.18
N ARG A 50 -19.77 -15.73 21.98
CA ARG A 50 -20.35 -15.98 20.68
C ARG A 50 -21.45 -14.96 20.40
N MET A 51 -21.25 -14.13 19.37
CA MET A 51 -22.27 -13.27 18.81
C MET A 51 -22.71 -13.88 17.47
N GLN A 52 -24.00 -14.17 17.34
CA GLN A 52 -24.51 -14.88 16.17
C GLN A 52 -25.81 -14.23 15.70
N LYS A 53 -25.85 -13.80 14.43
CA LYS A 53 -27.08 -13.42 13.78
C LYS A 53 -27.86 -14.67 13.38
N LEU A 54 -29.09 -14.77 13.81
CA LEU A 54 -30.00 -15.79 13.30
C LEU A 54 -30.59 -15.28 11.98
N SER A 55 -30.31 -15.97 10.87
CA SER A 55 -30.85 -15.68 9.55
C SER A 55 -31.56 -16.91 9.01
N GLY A 56 -32.75 -16.74 8.48
CA GLY A 56 -33.51 -17.79 7.79
C GLY A 56 -33.09 -18.02 6.33
N GLY A 57 -32.09 -17.32 5.85
CA GLY A 57 -31.57 -17.39 4.48
C GLY A 57 -30.15 -16.86 4.36
N ALA A 58 -29.68 -16.65 3.14
CA ALA A 58 -28.39 -16.03 2.87
C ALA A 58 -28.31 -14.63 3.50
N VAL A 59 -27.15 -14.26 4.01
CA VAL A 59 -26.88 -12.93 4.53
C VAL A 59 -26.43 -12.06 3.35
N ASP A 60 -27.13 -10.95 3.11
CA ASP A 60 -26.78 -10.02 2.03
C ASP A 60 -25.45 -9.30 2.33
N ASP A 61 -24.81 -8.78 1.29
CA ASP A 61 -23.59 -7.97 1.44
C ASP A 61 -23.86 -6.75 2.32
N GLY A 62 -22.91 -6.46 3.20
CA GLY A 62 -23.00 -5.31 4.10
C GLY A 62 -23.87 -5.54 5.34
N GLN A 63 -24.33 -6.74 5.61
CA GLN A 63 -25.09 -7.02 6.84
C GLN A 63 -24.21 -7.37 8.01
N THR A 64 -24.35 -6.65 9.11
CA THR A 64 -23.65 -6.95 10.37
C THR A 64 -24.09 -8.31 10.93
N ILE A 65 -23.09 -9.15 11.20
CA ILE A 65 -23.27 -10.48 11.82
C ILE A 65 -23.20 -10.38 13.34
N GLY A 66 -22.28 -9.56 13.84
CA GLY A 66 -22.11 -9.29 15.26
C GLY A 66 -20.95 -8.32 15.49
N GLY A 67 -20.84 -7.79 16.70
CA GLY A 67 -19.78 -6.84 17.00
C GLY A 67 -19.84 -6.27 18.41
N MET A 68 -18.87 -5.43 18.72
CA MET A 68 -18.79 -4.66 19.96
C MET A 68 -18.76 -3.18 19.62
N SER A 69 -19.52 -2.38 20.35
CA SER A 69 -19.58 -0.93 20.20
C SER A 69 -19.09 -0.27 21.49
N PHE A 70 -18.35 0.80 21.34
CA PHE A 70 -17.82 1.65 22.41
C PHE A 70 -18.35 3.07 22.22
N GLY A 71 -18.92 3.64 23.24
CA GLY A 71 -19.51 4.97 23.14
C GLY A 71 -19.55 5.69 24.47
N THR A 72 -20.02 6.92 24.46
CA THR A 72 -20.15 7.79 25.63
C THR A 72 -21.46 8.59 25.59
N ASN A 73 -21.92 9.00 26.75
CA ASN A 73 -23.02 9.97 26.95
C ASN A 73 -22.46 11.28 27.52
N ASP A 74 -21.32 11.76 27.02
CA ASP A 74 -20.69 12.98 27.52
C ASP A 74 -21.55 14.21 27.19
N ASP A 75 -22.12 14.83 28.21
CA ASP A 75 -23.00 16.00 28.08
C ASP A 75 -22.29 17.23 27.52
N GLY A 76 -20.97 17.32 27.68
CA GLY A 76 -20.16 18.41 27.13
C GLY A 76 -20.01 18.37 25.61
N VAL A 77 -20.19 17.20 24.99
CA VAL A 77 -19.98 17.00 23.54
C VAL A 77 -21.25 16.55 22.84
N ASP A 78 -22.08 15.74 23.49
CA ASP A 78 -23.15 14.98 22.82
C ASP A 78 -24.56 15.29 23.39
N SER A 79 -24.71 16.34 24.20
CA SER A 79 -26.00 16.73 24.82
C SER A 79 -26.67 15.57 25.57
N GLY A 80 -25.88 14.70 26.22
CA GLY A 80 -26.36 13.56 27.00
C GLY A 80 -26.88 12.35 26.21
N ALA A 81 -26.88 12.42 24.90
CA ALA A 81 -27.24 11.28 24.05
C ALA A 81 -26.05 10.32 23.86
N TYR A 82 -26.29 9.02 23.90
CA TYR A 82 -25.28 8.01 23.54
C TYR A 82 -24.76 8.24 22.13
N LYS A 83 -23.45 8.31 21.99
CA LYS A 83 -22.78 8.29 20.69
C LYS A 83 -21.75 7.18 20.62
N GLU A 84 -21.83 6.43 19.55
CA GLU A 84 -20.82 5.43 19.21
C GLU A 84 -19.51 6.13 18.83
N ARG A 85 -18.41 5.76 19.47
CA ARG A 85 -17.08 6.34 19.25
C ARG A 85 -16.13 5.40 18.52
N ALA A 86 -16.32 4.11 18.72
CA ALA A 86 -15.60 3.05 18.02
C ALA A 86 -16.44 1.79 17.99
N LYS A 87 -16.17 0.93 17.02
CA LYS A 87 -16.73 -0.43 16.98
C LYS A 87 -15.81 -1.40 16.27
N ILE A 88 -15.97 -2.66 16.63
CA ILE A 88 -15.41 -3.81 15.94
C ILE A 88 -16.59 -4.66 15.51
N ILE A 89 -16.76 -4.90 14.22
CA ILE A 89 -17.89 -5.67 13.69
C ILE A 89 -17.43 -6.75 12.71
N ALA A 90 -18.12 -7.87 12.73
CA ALA A 90 -18.10 -8.83 11.65
C ALA A 90 -19.29 -8.54 10.72
N GLU A 91 -19.00 -8.41 9.43
CA GLU A 91 -19.97 -8.06 8.41
C GLU A 91 -19.89 -9.04 7.22
N SER A 92 -21.02 -9.32 6.59
CA SER A 92 -21.01 -10.16 5.39
C SER A 92 -20.35 -9.44 4.22
N GLN A 93 -19.56 -10.17 3.46
CA GLN A 93 -18.91 -9.71 2.23
C GLN A 93 -19.43 -10.58 1.09
N ASN A 94 -20.15 -9.95 0.14
CA ASN A 94 -20.87 -10.61 -0.94
C ASN A 94 -21.99 -11.59 -0.48
N THR A 95 -22.81 -12.00 -1.41
CA THR A 95 -24.00 -12.85 -1.17
C THR A 95 -23.67 -14.33 -0.90
N SER A 96 -22.39 -14.72 -0.83
CA SER A 96 -21.96 -16.13 -0.89
C SER A 96 -21.15 -16.61 0.29
N SER A 97 -21.29 -16.06 1.49
CA SER A 97 -20.62 -16.52 2.72
C SER A 97 -19.25 -15.92 3.04
N GLY A 98 -18.76 -14.94 2.32
CA GLY A 98 -17.58 -14.17 2.75
C GLY A 98 -17.90 -13.34 4.00
N THR A 99 -16.91 -13.17 4.87
CA THR A 99 -17.04 -12.32 6.06
C THR A 99 -15.83 -11.41 6.14
N ARG A 100 -16.05 -10.14 6.51
CA ARG A 100 -14.99 -9.19 6.83
C ARG A 100 -15.08 -8.77 8.29
N LEU A 101 -13.94 -8.50 8.88
CA LEU A 101 -13.83 -7.92 10.22
C LEU A 101 -13.41 -6.46 10.08
N GLU A 102 -14.17 -5.55 10.66
CA GLU A 102 -13.98 -4.12 10.51
C GLU A 102 -13.72 -3.43 11.84
N PHE A 103 -12.82 -2.45 11.81
CA PHE A 103 -12.48 -1.57 12.92
C PHE A 103 -12.87 -0.14 12.55
N TRP A 104 -13.74 0.45 13.34
CA TRP A 104 -14.28 1.78 13.13
C TRP A 104 -13.89 2.70 14.28
N THR A 105 -13.48 3.91 13.96
CA THR A 105 -13.23 4.97 14.95
C THR A 105 -13.68 6.32 14.43
N GLY A 106 -13.92 7.26 15.34
CA GLY A 106 -14.26 8.65 15.01
C GLY A 106 -13.50 9.62 15.90
N ASN A 107 -13.42 10.87 15.47
CA ASN A 107 -12.99 11.96 16.32
C ASN A 107 -14.20 12.58 17.06
N SER A 108 -13.96 13.48 17.99
CA SER A 108 -14.92 13.99 18.98
C SER A 108 -16.25 14.51 18.44
N ASN A 109 -16.35 14.89 17.15
CA ASN A 109 -17.56 15.51 16.59
C ASN A 109 -17.98 14.94 15.22
N ALA A 110 -17.27 13.94 14.71
CA ALA A 110 -17.59 13.31 13.43
C ALA A 110 -18.20 11.92 13.63
N ALA A 111 -18.98 11.49 12.65
CA ALA A 111 -19.41 10.11 12.56
C ALA A 111 -18.19 9.17 12.52
N ILE A 112 -18.32 8.00 13.17
CA ILE A 112 -17.29 6.97 13.05
C ILE A 112 -17.17 6.52 11.60
N ALA A 113 -15.96 6.20 11.20
CA ALA A 113 -15.66 5.65 9.87
C ALA A 113 -14.80 4.39 9.99
N GLU A 114 -14.90 3.53 9.00
CA GLU A 114 -14.00 2.39 8.88
C GLU A 114 -12.55 2.87 8.76
N ARG A 115 -11.64 2.25 9.51
CA ARG A 115 -10.20 2.56 9.50
C ARG A 115 -9.36 1.39 9.05
N VAL A 116 -9.76 0.19 9.39
CA VAL A 116 -9.09 -1.05 9.00
C VAL A 116 -10.14 -2.13 8.80
N ARG A 117 -9.97 -2.97 7.81
CA ARG A 117 -10.72 -4.23 7.68
C ARG A 117 -9.83 -5.38 7.28
N ILE A 118 -10.23 -6.57 7.65
CA ILE A 118 -9.70 -7.84 7.14
C ILE A 118 -10.81 -8.46 6.29
N VAL A 119 -10.57 -8.59 5.00
CA VAL A 119 -11.54 -9.17 4.06
C VAL A 119 -11.46 -10.70 4.04
N ALA A 120 -12.42 -11.36 3.39
CA ALA A 120 -12.59 -12.81 3.43
C ALA A 120 -11.39 -13.63 2.94
N ASP A 121 -10.55 -13.08 2.08
CA ASP A 121 -9.30 -13.70 1.62
C ASP A 121 -8.10 -13.49 2.55
N GLY A 122 -8.29 -12.78 3.67
CA GLY A 122 -7.25 -12.47 4.64
C GLY A 122 -6.48 -11.18 4.36
N THR A 123 -6.77 -10.46 3.29
CA THR A 123 -6.14 -9.16 3.01
C THR A 123 -6.51 -8.13 4.07
N VAL A 124 -5.53 -7.40 4.60
CA VAL A 124 -5.74 -6.26 5.49
C VAL A 124 -5.79 -4.99 4.67
N VAL A 125 -6.87 -4.24 4.78
CA VAL A 125 -7.07 -2.97 4.10
C VAL A 125 -7.03 -1.84 5.13
N ALA A 126 -6.10 -0.91 4.98
CA ALA A 126 -5.96 0.31 5.77
C ALA A 126 -5.97 1.52 4.81
N PRO A 127 -7.13 2.10 4.49
CA PRO A 127 -7.28 3.06 3.39
C PRO A 127 -6.50 4.36 3.54
N ILE A 128 -6.09 4.70 4.76
CA ILE A 128 -5.40 5.96 5.08
C ILE A 128 -3.89 5.75 5.25
N GLY A 129 -3.45 4.49 5.36
CA GLY A 129 -2.05 4.14 5.57
C GLY A 129 -1.75 3.55 6.94
N VAL A 130 -0.50 3.13 7.10
CA VAL A 130 0.03 2.51 8.32
C VAL A 130 1.20 3.35 8.82
N CYS A 131 1.09 3.89 10.04
CA CYS A 131 2.19 4.61 10.68
C CYS A 131 3.25 3.61 11.16
N LEU A 132 4.48 3.75 10.70
CA LEU A 132 5.61 2.86 11.00
C LEU A 132 6.53 3.42 12.10
N GLY A 133 6.07 4.37 12.89
CA GLY A 133 6.86 5.02 13.95
C GLY A 133 6.02 5.41 15.16
N THR A 134 6.62 6.15 16.08
CA THR A 134 6.00 6.59 17.33
C THR A 134 5.20 7.89 17.22
N ALA A 135 5.34 8.63 16.13
CA ALA A 135 4.53 9.82 15.86
C ALA A 135 3.13 9.39 15.41
N ILE A 136 2.11 9.73 16.19
CA ILE A 136 0.70 9.35 15.95
C ILE A 136 -0.13 10.54 15.45
N ASP A 137 0.49 11.45 14.70
CA ASP A 137 -0.13 12.72 14.27
C ASP A 137 -1.02 12.61 13.01
N GLY A 138 -1.49 11.41 12.68
CA GLY A 138 -2.44 11.18 11.58
C GLY A 138 -1.80 10.90 10.23
N ALA A 139 -2.62 10.83 9.19
CA ALA A 139 -2.27 10.36 7.84
C ALA A 139 -1.22 11.23 7.10
N ALA A 140 -0.94 12.44 7.60
CA ALA A 140 0.07 13.34 7.00
C ALA A 140 1.46 13.22 7.64
N ALA A 141 1.66 12.30 8.59
CA ALA A 141 2.95 12.13 9.24
C ALA A 141 3.98 11.53 8.28
N ALA A 142 5.20 12.05 8.33
CA ALA A 142 6.30 11.62 7.45
C ALA A 142 6.68 10.13 7.56
N ASN A 143 6.18 9.44 8.59
CA ASN A 143 6.38 8.03 8.85
C ASN A 143 5.15 7.16 8.53
N THR A 144 4.16 7.71 7.83
CA THR A 144 3.00 6.95 7.34
C THR A 144 3.31 6.35 5.99
N LEU A 145 3.14 5.03 5.86
CA LEU A 145 3.12 4.35 4.58
C LEU A 145 1.68 4.42 4.05
N ASP A 146 1.42 5.37 3.17
CA ASP A 146 0.09 5.68 2.61
C ASP A 146 0.05 5.60 1.07
N ASP A 147 1.20 5.44 0.44
CA ASP A 147 1.34 5.46 -1.01
C ASP A 147 2.37 4.40 -1.45
N TYR A 148 1.91 3.16 -1.52
CA TYR A 148 2.63 2.05 -2.14
C TYR A 148 1.91 1.62 -3.41
N GLU A 149 2.63 1.58 -4.51
CA GLU A 149 2.10 1.16 -5.80
C GLU A 149 3.17 0.39 -6.59
N GLU A 150 2.78 -0.67 -7.23
CA GLU A 150 3.61 -1.39 -8.19
C GLU A 150 2.81 -1.69 -9.46
N GLY A 151 3.51 -1.76 -10.58
CA GLY A 151 2.84 -2.02 -11.84
C GLY A 151 3.80 -2.13 -13.02
N THR A 152 3.20 -2.11 -14.18
CA THR A 152 3.91 -2.15 -15.47
C THR A 152 3.74 -0.83 -16.23
N TRP A 153 4.71 -0.53 -17.08
CA TRP A 153 4.65 0.60 -17.99
C TRP A 153 5.31 0.23 -19.32
N THR A 154 5.06 1.00 -20.36
CA THR A 154 5.62 0.78 -21.68
C THR A 154 6.65 1.86 -22.00
N PRO A 155 7.96 1.53 -22.02
CA PRO A 155 8.99 2.45 -22.45
C PRO A 155 8.77 2.91 -23.88
N ALA A 156 8.93 4.19 -24.17
CA ALA A 156 8.73 4.78 -25.50
C ALA A 156 10.05 5.38 -26.00
N LEU A 157 10.87 4.59 -26.70
CA LEU A 157 12.10 5.10 -27.30
C LEU A 157 11.77 6.04 -28.45
N THR A 158 12.41 7.18 -28.45
CA THR A 158 12.29 8.21 -29.51
C THR A 158 13.65 8.77 -29.91
N PHE A 159 13.73 9.28 -31.13
CA PHE A 159 14.87 10.04 -31.65
C PHE A 159 14.41 11.40 -32.13
N GLY A 160 14.92 12.46 -31.50
CA GLY A 160 14.42 13.83 -31.73
C GLY A 160 12.94 13.99 -31.40
N GLY A 161 12.42 13.21 -30.44
CA GLY A 161 11.01 13.24 -30.05
C GLY A 161 10.07 12.43 -30.96
N ASN A 162 10.58 11.71 -31.95
CA ASN A 162 9.80 10.93 -32.92
C ASN A 162 10.20 9.47 -32.91
N ALA A 163 9.30 8.58 -33.36
CA ALA A 163 9.49 7.14 -33.46
C ALA A 163 8.96 6.58 -34.79
N VAL A 164 9.25 7.26 -35.91
CA VAL A 164 8.73 6.88 -37.24
C VAL A 164 9.30 5.52 -37.65
N SER A 165 8.41 4.57 -37.86
CA SER A 165 8.73 3.17 -38.23
C SER A 165 9.61 2.43 -37.18
N LEU A 166 9.76 2.96 -35.98
CA LEU A 166 10.44 2.24 -34.90
C LEU A 166 9.59 1.06 -34.46
N ALA A 167 10.21 -0.11 -34.37
CA ALA A 167 9.56 -1.33 -33.89
C ALA A 167 10.41 -2.05 -32.84
N THR A 168 9.73 -2.69 -31.90
CA THR A 168 10.35 -3.43 -30.81
C THR A 168 9.87 -4.88 -30.80
N SER A 169 10.76 -5.82 -30.54
CA SER A 169 10.42 -7.22 -30.27
C SER A 169 10.14 -7.49 -28.78
N THR A 170 10.72 -6.66 -27.91
CA THR A 170 10.44 -6.65 -26.48
C THR A 170 10.39 -5.19 -26.01
N ASN A 171 9.38 -4.83 -25.23
CA ASN A 171 9.25 -3.50 -24.69
C ASN A 171 8.38 -3.55 -23.43
N VAL A 172 9.01 -3.76 -22.29
CA VAL A 172 8.33 -3.96 -21.01
C VAL A 172 9.07 -3.27 -19.89
N GLY A 173 8.34 -2.56 -19.05
CA GLY A 173 8.84 -1.91 -17.86
C GLY A 173 8.01 -2.26 -16.63
N PHE A 174 8.66 -2.27 -15.50
CA PHE A 174 8.09 -2.46 -14.17
C PHE A 174 8.45 -1.27 -13.31
N TYR A 175 7.59 -0.93 -12.38
CA TYR A 175 7.88 0.09 -11.39
C TYR A 175 7.40 -0.32 -10.00
N THR A 176 8.04 0.27 -9.00
CA THR A 176 7.58 0.29 -7.61
C THR A 176 7.67 1.72 -7.10
N LYS A 177 6.58 2.23 -6.54
CA LYS A 177 6.49 3.54 -5.90
C LYS A 177 6.25 3.38 -4.41
N ILE A 178 7.02 4.10 -3.60
CA ILE A 178 6.85 4.16 -2.15
C ILE A 178 6.90 5.63 -1.75
N GLY A 179 5.76 6.19 -1.33
CA GLY A 179 5.63 7.62 -1.12
C GLY A 179 5.98 8.40 -2.40
N ASN A 180 6.95 9.29 -2.31
CA ASN A 180 7.42 10.08 -3.45
C ASN A 180 8.61 9.47 -4.21
N PHE A 181 9.01 8.25 -3.89
CA PHE A 181 10.15 7.57 -4.50
C PHE A 181 9.67 6.51 -5.50
N VAL A 182 10.17 6.57 -6.73
CA VAL A 182 9.85 5.64 -7.81
C VAL A 182 11.12 4.93 -8.24
N HIS A 183 11.10 3.60 -8.20
CA HIS A 183 12.09 2.74 -8.83
C HIS A 183 11.51 2.17 -10.11
N ILE A 184 12.30 2.15 -11.19
CA ILE A 184 11.93 1.56 -12.48
C ILE A 184 12.97 0.54 -12.94
N CYS A 185 12.49 -0.48 -13.65
CA CYS A 185 13.30 -1.42 -14.39
C CYS A 185 12.60 -1.68 -15.73
N PHE A 186 13.35 -1.72 -16.84
CA PHE A 186 12.75 -2.04 -18.13
C PHE A 186 13.75 -2.67 -19.08
N ARG A 187 13.21 -3.38 -20.09
CA ARG A 187 13.94 -3.88 -21.23
C ARG A 187 13.27 -3.40 -22.52
N THR A 188 14.08 -2.90 -23.44
CA THR A 188 13.67 -2.55 -24.80
C THR A 188 14.60 -3.23 -25.78
N VAL A 189 14.06 -4.05 -26.69
CA VAL A 189 14.78 -4.71 -27.77
C VAL A 189 14.20 -4.23 -29.09
N LEU A 190 15.00 -3.56 -29.89
CA LEU A 190 14.59 -3.11 -31.21
C LEU A 190 14.53 -4.28 -32.20
N SER A 191 13.53 -4.30 -33.06
CA SER A 191 13.49 -5.08 -34.29
C SER A 191 13.63 -4.17 -35.51
N ASP A 192 13.37 -2.89 -35.37
CA ASP A 192 13.70 -1.84 -36.33
C ASP A 192 13.85 -0.50 -35.58
N LYS A 193 14.95 0.22 -35.80
CA LYS A 193 15.14 1.54 -35.17
C LYS A 193 14.36 2.67 -35.90
N GLY A 194 13.81 2.37 -37.06
CA GLY A 194 13.09 3.31 -37.88
C GLY A 194 13.96 4.38 -38.53
N SER A 195 13.31 5.43 -39.00
CA SER A 195 13.93 6.51 -39.78
C SER A 195 14.08 7.84 -39.01
N SER A 196 13.58 7.93 -37.79
CA SER A 196 13.71 9.15 -36.98
C SER A 196 15.17 9.42 -36.62
N SER A 197 15.53 10.69 -36.51
CA SER A 197 16.88 11.14 -36.18
C SER A 197 16.85 12.16 -35.04
N GLY A 198 18.00 12.34 -34.39
CA GLY A 198 18.18 13.27 -33.28
C GLY A 198 18.45 12.57 -31.95
N ASN A 199 18.29 13.32 -30.87
CA ASN A 199 18.62 12.86 -29.52
C ASN A 199 17.72 11.70 -29.08
N ALA A 200 18.34 10.65 -28.50
CA ALA A 200 17.62 9.53 -27.94
C ALA A 200 17.00 9.86 -26.59
N ALA A 201 15.76 9.46 -26.40
CA ALA A 201 15.08 9.53 -25.11
C ALA A 201 14.12 8.35 -24.96
N ILE A 202 13.91 7.88 -23.72
CA ILE A 202 12.84 6.97 -23.35
C ILE A 202 11.75 7.78 -22.68
N GLY A 203 10.57 7.79 -23.28
CA GLY A 203 9.38 8.42 -22.72
C GLY A 203 8.47 7.44 -21.99
N GLY A 204 7.35 7.96 -21.48
CA GLY A 204 6.30 7.18 -20.87
C GLY A 204 6.60 6.72 -19.45
N LEU A 205 7.48 7.42 -18.70
CA LEU A 205 7.65 7.15 -17.28
C LEU A 205 6.29 7.06 -16.59
N PRO A 206 6.10 6.14 -15.63
CA PRO A 206 4.80 5.91 -14.97
C PRO A 206 4.30 7.15 -14.22
N PHE A 207 5.21 8.00 -13.75
CA PHE A 207 4.90 9.25 -13.06
C PHE A 207 5.82 10.38 -13.56
N THR A 208 5.32 11.61 -13.50
CA THR A 208 6.14 12.78 -13.80
C THR A 208 7.19 12.99 -12.71
N VAL A 209 8.43 13.25 -13.12
CA VAL A 209 9.50 13.63 -12.17
C VAL A 209 9.12 14.93 -11.47
N GLY A 210 9.25 14.98 -10.16
CA GLY A 210 8.81 16.10 -9.34
C GLY A 210 9.40 17.44 -9.79
N ASN A 211 8.62 18.50 -9.63
CA ASN A 211 8.95 19.87 -10.10
C ASN A 211 9.63 20.73 -9.01
N SER A 212 10.43 20.15 -8.14
CA SER A 212 11.17 20.90 -7.13
C SER A 212 12.64 21.02 -7.50
N THR A 213 13.28 22.13 -7.11
CA THR A 213 14.72 22.31 -7.28
C THR A 213 15.48 21.13 -6.64
N GLY A 214 16.24 20.41 -7.44
CA GLY A 214 16.95 19.19 -7.00
C GLY A 214 16.20 17.88 -7.21
N ASN A 215 14.97 17.90 -7.72
CA ASN A 215 14.29 16.68 -8.15
C ASN A 215 14.78 16.28 -9.55
N PHE A 216 15.83 15.49 -9.54
CA PHE A 216 16.35 14.82 -10.72
C PHE A 216 16.36 13.32 -10.45
N GLY A 217 16.10 12.54 -11.48
CA GLY A 217 16.30 11.11 -11.46
C GLY A 217 17.53 10.70 -12.23
N GLY A 218 17.96 9.48 -11.97
CA GLY A 218 19.06 8.86 -12.71
C GLY A 218 18.75 7.41 -13.02
N ALA A 219 19.37 6.90 -14.09
CA ALA A 219 19.26 5.50 -14.43
C ALA A 219 20.64 4.96 -14.88
N ASN A 220 20.76 3.63 -14.82
CA ASN A 220 21.93 2.89 -15.25
C ASN A 220 21.56 1.90 -16.33
N ILE A 221 22.44 1.75 -17.31
CA ILE A 221 22.37 0.70 -18.30
C ILE A 221 23.04 -0.55 -17.70
N ASN A 222 22.21 -1.53 -17.33
CA ASN A 222 22.70 -2.77 -16.73
C ASN A 222 23.17 -3.77 -17.77
N PHE A 223 22.59 -3.69 -18.97
CA PHE A 223 22.96 -4.51 -20.11
C PHE A 223 22.71 -3.71 -21.39
N SER A 224 23.64 -3.84 -22.34
CA SER A 224 23.48 -3.32 -23.69
C SER A 224 24.11 -4.27 -24.71
N GLN A 225 23.41 -4.48 -25.80
CA GLN A 225 23.91 -5.23 -26.95
C GLN A 225 23.54 -4.50 -28.24
N ASN A 226 24.44 -4.53 -29.24
CA ASN A 226 24.25 -3.85 -30.51
C ASN A 226 23.93 -2.35 -30.35
N TRP A 227 24.49 -1.76 -29.31
CA TRP A 227 24.45 -0.34 -29.04
C TRP A 227 25.89 0.17 -29.09
N THR A 228 26.15 1.11 -29.98
CA THR A 228 27.49 1.60 -30.23
C THR A 228 27.76 2.83 -29.39
N ASN A 229 28.76 2.74 -28.56
CA ASN A 229 29.35 3.91 -27.89
C ASN A 229 30.28 4.70 -28.82
N ASP A 230 30.40 4.23 -30.06
CA ASP A 230 31.37 4.75 -31.02
C ASP A 230 30.88 6.07 -31.61
N ASP A 231 31.22 7.17 -30.97
CA ASP A 231 31.41 8.42 -31.66
C ASP A 231 32.61 8.26 -32.60
N PRO A 232 32.52 8.61 -33.89
CA PRO A 232 33.69 8.67 -34.76
C PRO A 232 34.76 9.66 -34.27
N THR A 233 34.49 10.42 -33.23
CA THR A 233 35.43 11.26 -32.49
C THR A 233 35.31 11.02 -30.97
N PRO A 234 35.68 9.83 -30.46
CA PRO A 234 35.56 9.60 -29.04
C PRO A 234 36.53 10.51 -28.30
N LEU A 235 35.97 11.44 -27.54
CA LEU A 235 36.74 12.11 -26.51
C LEU A 235 37.04 11.04 -25.43
N SER A 236 38.31 10.72 -25.23
CA SER A 236 38.72 9.70 -24.27
C SER A 236 38.16 10.07 -22.88
N GLY A 237 37.39 9.13 -22.29
CA GLY A 237 36.79 9.32 -20.98
C GLY A 237 35.30 9.72 -20.97
N GLU A 238 34.60 9.66 -22.08
CA GLU A 238 33.13 9.84 -22.08
C GLU A 238 32.41 8.71 -21.35
N HIS A 239 31.47 9.06 -20.51
CA HIS A 239 30.61 8.14 -19.78
C HIS A 239 29.15 8.34 -20.15
N ASN A 240 28.43 7.26 -20.39
CA ASN A 240 26.98 7.35 -20.57
C ASN A 240 26.30 7.66 -19.25
N GLN A 241 25.39 8.62 -19.28
CA GLN A 241 24.54 9.01 -18.19
C GLN A 241 23.09 9.04 -18.66
N LEU A 242 22.22 8.44 -17.90
CA LEU A 242 20.77 8.54 -18.10
C LEU A 242 20.22 9.49 -17.04
N VAL A 243 19.57 10.55 -17.49
CA VAL A 243 19.06 11.61 -16.62
C VAL A 243 17.56 11.78 -16.83
N MET A 244 16.86 11.97 -15.76
CA MET A 244 15.45 12.35 -15.73
C MET A 244 15.37 13.77 -15.17
N ASP A 245 15.11 14.74 -16.01
CA ASP A 245 15.01 16.14 -15.61
C ASP A 245 13.70 16.39 -14.85
N SER A 246 13.67 17.39 -13.98
CA SER A 246 12.46 17.78 -13.24
C SER A 246 11.30 18.13 -14.20
N ASN A 247 10.08 17.84 -13.76
CA ASN A 247 8.86 18.10 -14.51
C ASN A 247 8.79 17.42 -15.90
N THR A 248 9.41 16.24 -16.04
CA THR A 248 9.37 15.45 -17.28
C THR A 248 8.90 14.03 -17.04
N VAL A 249 8.57 13.35 -18.12
CA VAL A 249 8.29 11.90 -18.17
C VAL A 249 9.30 11.18 -19.07
N LEU A 250 10.51 11.74 -19.16
CA LEU A 250 11.56 11.33 -20.10
C LEU A 250 12.84 10.92 -19.37
N ILE A 251 13.48 9.85 -19.86
CA ILE A 251 14.87 9.51 -19.59
C ILE A 251 15.69 9.94 -20.78
N GLN A 252 16.61 10.85 -20.59
CA GLN A 252 17.51 11.37 -21.63
C GLN A 252 18.83 10.60 -21.60
N PHE A 253 19.31 10.22 -22.76
CA PHE A 253 20.64 9.63 -22.95
C PHE A 253 21.65 10.75 -23.15
N ARG A 254 22.57 10.88 -22.19
CA ARG A 254 23.65 11.88 -22.23
C ARG A 254 25.00 11.20 -22.14
N ARG A 255 26.03 11.79 -22.70
CA ARG A 255 27.43 11.42 -22.54
C ARG A 255 28.17 12.58 -21.92
N ILE A 256 28.84 12.34 -20.80
CA ILE A 256 29.64 13.36 -20.13
C ILE A 256 30.99 13.42 -20.83
N ALA A 257 31.33 14.58 -21.36
CA ALA A 257 32.63 14.84 -21.97
C ALA A 257 33.68 15.20 -20.90
N THR A 258 34.93 14.92 -21.21
CA THR A 258 36.08 15.19 -20.29
C THR A 258 36.26 16.68 -19.95
N ASN A 259 35.71 17.58 -20.75
CA ASN A 259 35.75 19.02 -20.53
C ASN A 259 34.62 19.54 -19.62
N GLY A 260 33.83 18.66 -19.00
CA GLY A 260 32.71 19.02 -18.14
C GLY A 260 31.41 19.37 -18.88
N GLY A 261 31.38 19.33 -20.22
CA GLY A 261 30.17 19.40 -21.01
C GLY A 261 29.46 18.07 -21.12
N PHE A 262 28.30 18.05 -21.75
CA PHE A 262 27.62 16.82 -22.15
C PHE A 262 27.23 16.84 -23.62
N ASN A 263 27.30 15.66 -24.24
CA ASN A 263 26.80 15.39 -25.58
C ASN A 263 25.56 14.52 -25.47
N SER A 264 24.63 14.66 -26.40
CA SER A 264 23.46 13.76 -26.46
C SER A 264 23.81 12.49 -27.21
N THR A 265 23.36 11.36 -26.72
CA THR A 265 23.32 10.11 -27.50
C THR A 265 22.21 10.24 -28.54
N THR A 266 22.49 9.89 -29.79
CA THR A 266 21.55 10.06 -30.91
C THR A 266 21.17 8.71 -31.52
N ASN A 267 20.26 8.71 -32.50
CA ASN A 267 19.90 7.56 -33.29
C ASN A 267 21.08 6.82 -33.96
N ALA A 268 22.22 7.50 -34.15
CA ALA A 268 23.43 6.90 -34.73
C ALA A 268 24.05 5.81 -33.82
N HIS A 269 23.78 5.85 -32.54
CA HIS A 269 24.28 4.89 -31.55
C HIS A 269 23.41 3.62 -31.46
N PHE A 270 22.27 3.59 -32.12
CA PHE A 270 21.33 2.48 -32.11
C PHE A 270 21.34 1.73 -33.45
N THR A 271 21.14 0.43 -33.37
CA THR A 271 20.94 -0.44 -34.54
C THR A 271 19.53 -1.04 -34.52
N ASN A 272 19.13 -1.73 -35.59
CA ASN A 272 17.83 -2.41 -35.62
C ASN A 272 17.70 -3.55 -34.62
N THR A 273 18.78 -3.97 -33.97
CA THR A 273 18.83 -5.06 -33.00
C THR A 273 19.35 -4.62 -31.63
N THR A 274 19.33 -3.33 -31.36
CA THR A 274 19.76 -2.82 -30.04
C THR A 274 18.90 -3.40 -28.92
N ASP A 275 19.54 -3.94 -27.88
CA ASP A 275 18.92 -4.50 -26.69
C ASP A 275 19.46 -3.76 -25.45
N LEU A 276 18.58 -3.19 -24.67
CA LEU A 276 18.92 -2.44 -23.47
C LEU A 276 18.11 -2.93 -22.27
N ILE A 277 18.78 -3.16 -21.15
CA ILE A 277 18.16 -3.32 -19.83
C ILE A 277 18.62 -2.15 -18.96
N ILE A 278 17.68 -1.42 -18.43
CA ILE A 278 17.91 -0.19 -17.67
C ILE A 278 17.16 -0.25 -16.35
N THR A 279 17.82 0.20 -15.28
CA THR A 279 17.20 0.45 -13.98
C THR A 279 17.42 1.90 -13.59
N GLY A 280 16.44 2.49 -12.93
CA GLY A 280 16.53 3.87 -12.51
C GLY A 280 15.64 4.21 -11.33
N GLN A 281 15.78 5.43 -10.84
CA GLN A 281 15.02 5.93 -9.72
C GLN A 281 14.85 7.45 -9.81
N TYR A 282 13.72 7.93 -9.33
CA TYR A 282 13.42 9.36 -9.27
C TYR A 282 12.39 9.66 -8.19
N ARG A 283 12.17 10.95 -7.90
CA ARG A 283 11.10 11.44 -7.02
C ARG A 283 9.98 12.06 -7.84
N VAL A 284 8.76 11.93 -7.34
CA VAL A 284 7.54 12.55 -7.85
C VAL A 284 7.08 13.69 -6.97
#